data_aba16db877b4d90616e800cc6ff4a211
#
_entry.id   aba16db877b4d90616e800cc6ff4a211
#
_cell.length_a   1.000
_cell.length_b   1.000
_cell.length_c   1.000
_cell.angle_alpha   90.00
_cell.angle_beta   90.00
_cell.angle_gamma   90.00
#
_symmetry.space_group_name_H-M   'P 1'
#
loop_
_entity.id
_entity.type
_entity.pdbx_description
1 polymer ?
#
loop_
_entity_poly.entity_id
_entity_poly.type
_entity_poly.pdbx_seq_one_letter_code
_entity_poly.pdbx_strand_id
1 'polypeptide(L)'
;MKKTFVAGMICLALCAGSTLTTVYAADVKQPNLVIILADDLGYGDLSAYGHQIVKTPNIDKLAQEGVRFTDYYAPAPLCSPSRAGLLTGRMPFRTGIRSWIPDGKDVALGRNELTIANLLKQQGYDTAMMGKLHLNAGAGRTDQPQAKDMGFDYRLVNTAGFVTDSTLDSAKQRPRYGMVYPTGFTRNEKPLGRANTFSGELVSSEVLNWLDNKKDEKPFFLYVAFTEVHSPLASPKQYLDMYSPYISAYAKQHPDLFYGDWADKPWRGVGEYYANISYMDAQVGKVLDKIKTMGEEENTIVIFTSDNGPVTREARKVYELNLAGETDGLRGRKDNLWEGGIRVPAIIKYGNHIPQGMVSETPISGLDWMPTLAQMMNFSLPTDRTYDGQSIMPVLEKKELNRLKPLIFGIDMPFQDDPTDEWAIRDGDWKMIIDREGKAKYLYNLKQDRAETLNQIGKQPEVEKRIYAEFLKYKNDIDNDSLMKARGDKPTPVTWG
;
A
#
# COMPACT_ATOMS: atom_id res chain seq x y z
N MET A 1 5.86 95.92 29.33
CA MET A 1 5.35 95.14 30.42
C MET A 1 4.07 94.47 29.95
N LYS A 2 4.16 93.31 29.38
CA LYS A 2 3.01 92.58 28.88
C LYS A 2 2.98 91.22 29.58
N LYS A 3 1.90 90.92 30.28
CA LYS A 3 1.62 89.71 30.90
C LYS A 3 0.98 88.74 29.87
N THR A 4 1.56 87.59 29.67
CA THR A 4 1.00 86.54 28.79
C THR A 4 0.38 85.52 29.67
N PHE A 5 -0.90 85.28 29.46
CA PHE A 5 -1.66 84.15 30.04
C PHE A 5 -1.37 82.87 29.27
N VAL A 6 -1.03 81.80 29.99
CA VAL A 6 -0.95 80.46 29.44
C VAL A 6 -2.18 79.67 29.94
N ALA A 7 -3.04 79.26 29.00
CA ALA A 7 -4.19 78.43 29.25
C ALA A 7 -3.72 76.96 29.27
N GLY A 8 -3.93 76.27 30.39
CA GLY A 8 -3.67 74.88 30.51
C GLY A 8 -4.82 74.10 29.92
N MET A 9 -4.51 73.20 28.98
CA MET A 9 -5.43 72.27 28.38
C MET A 9 -5.28 70.90 29.10
N ILE A 10 -6.32 70.48 29.84
CA ILE A 10 -6.40 69.19 30.49
C ILE A 10 -6.85 68.21 29.45
N CYS A 11 -5.96 67.31 29.02
CA CYS A 11 -6.32 66.12 28.23
C CYS A 11 -6.80 65.02 29.18
N LEU A 12 -8.10 64.70 29.16
CA LEU A 12 -8.63 63.44 29.70
C LEU A 12 -8.24 62.30 28.78
N ALA A 13 -7.33 61.43 29.21
CA ALA A 13 -7.05 60.18 28.54
C ALA A 13 -8.14 59.14 28.92
N LEU A 14 -9.03 58.87 27.99
CA LEU A 14 -9.92 57.69 28.07
C LEU A 14 -9.09 56.41 27.80
N CYS A 15 -8.75 55.67 28.85
CA CYS A 15 -8.25 54.31 28.72
C CYS A 15 -9.39 53.38 28.30
N ALA A 16 -9.56 53.15 27.01
CA ALA A 16 -10.33 52.06 26.49
C ALA A 16 -9.52 50.76 26.72
N GLY A 17 -9.90 50.02 27.75
CA GLY A 17 -9.35 48.70 28.02
C GLY A 17 -9.77 47.75 26.92
N SER A 18 -8.90 47.51 25.93
CA SER A 18 -9.02 46.41 24.97
C SER A 18 -8.69 45.13 25.71
N THR A 19 -9.70 44.40 26.15
CA THR A 19 -9.54 43.00 26.56
C THR A 19 -9.13 42.23 25.29
N LEU A 20 -7.83 41.93 25.17
CA LEU A 20 -7.33 40.89 24.26
C LEU A 20 -7.92 39.58 24.73
N THR A 21 -9.04 39.19 24.17
CA THR A 21 -9.50 37.80 24.19
C THR A 21 -8.47 36.98 23.44
N THR A 22 -7.56 36.36 24.14
CA THR A 22 -6.76 35.26 23.64
C THR A 22 -7.78 34.17 23.23
N VAL A 23 -8.11 34.14 21.95
CA VAL A 23 -8.77 32.96 21.37
C VAL A 23 -7.73 31.86 21.48
N TYR A 24 -7.88 31.02 22.51
CA TYR A 24 -7.20 29.73 22.51
C TYR A 24 -7.69 29.04 21.22
N ALA A 25 -6.80 28.88 20.25
CA ALA A 25 -7.03 27.91 19.19
C ALA A 25 -7.34 26.60 19.91
N ALA A 26 -8.56 26.09 19.76
CA ALA A 26 -8.89 24.78 20.28
C ALA A 26 -7.78 23.85 19.78
N ASP A 27 -7.13 23.12 20.69
CA ASP A 27 -6.15 22.11 20.31
C ASP A 27 -6.84 21.15 19.34
N VAL A 28 -6.58 21.34 18.05
CA VAL A 28 -7.12 20.46 17.01
C VAL A 28 -6.45 19.11 17.25
N LYS A 29 -7.22 18.16 17.76
CA LYS A 29 -6.73 16.80 18.01
C LYS A 29 -6.10 16.28 16.73
N GLN A 30 -4.84 15.86 16.82
CA GLN A 30 -4.15 15.28 15.66
C GLN A 30 -4.86 13.98 15.24
N PRO A 31 -5.08 13.75 13.92
CA PRO A 31 -5.78 12.57 13.47
C PRO A 31 -4.96 11.31 13.65
N ASN A 32 -5.63 10.22 13.96
CA ASN A 32 -5.03 8.89 13.85
C ASN A 32 -4.86 8.50 12.37
N LEU A 33 -3.95 7.60 12.09
CA LEU A 33 -3.75 7.03 10.76
C LEU A 33 -3.80 5.51 10.82
N VAL A 34 -4.58 4.91 9.93
CA VAL A 34 -4.62 3.47 9.71
C VAL A 34 -4.43 3.18 8.23
N ILE A 35 -3.37 2.46 7.88
CA ILE A 35 -3.14 1.95 6.54
C ILE A 35 -3.38 0.44 6.58
N ILE A 36 -4.38 -0.02 5.83
CA ILE A 36 -4.74 -1.42 5.68
C ILE A 36 -4.27 -1.87 4.30
N LEU A 37 -3.38 -2.85 4.26
CA LEU A 37 -2.78 -3.36 3.03
C LEU A 37 -3.14 -4.83 2.82
N ALA A 38 -3.75 -5.13 1.68
CA ALA A 38 -3.91 -6.49 1.18
C ALA A 38 -2.64 -6.93 0.42
N ASP A 39 -2.42 -8.23 0.31
CA ASP A 39 -1.30 -8.85 -0.39
C ASP A 39 -1.79 -9.55 -1.66
N ASP A 40 -1.34 -9.12 -2.84
CA ASP A 40 -1.72 -9.66 -4.15
C ASP A 40 -3.21 -9.50 -4.52
N LEU A 41 -3.91 -8.51 -4.01
CA LEU A 41 -5.33 -8.28 -4.34
C LEU A 41 -5.47 -7.54 -5.68
N GLY A 42 -6.21 -8.14 -6.60
CA GLY A 42 -6.46 -7.58 -7.92
C GLY A 42 -7.41 -6.39 -7.92
N TYR A 43 -7.34 -5.58 -8.98
CA TYR A 43 -8.20 -4.41 -9.16
C TYR A 43 -9.70 -4.77 -9.11
N GLY A 44 -10.08 -5.89 -9.76
CA GLY A 44 -11.47 -6.36 -9.86
C GLY A 44 -11.93 -7.29 -8.73
N ASP A 45 -11.13 -7.52 -7.69
CA ASP A 45 -11.42 -8.51 -6.65
C ASP A 45 -12.45 -8.09 -5.61
N LEU A 46 -12.79 -6.80 -5.54
CA LEU A 46 -13.74 -6.26 -4.56
C LEU A 46 -15.11 -5.95 -5.19
N SER A 47 -16.20 -6.15 -4.43
CA SER A 47 -17.54 -5.78 -4.91
C SER A 47 -17.64 -4.28 -5.19
N ALA A 48 -17.00 -3.41 -4.40
CA ALA A 48 -16.92 -1.97 -4.69
C ALA A 48 -16.20 -1.65 -6.02
N TYR A 49 -15.42 -2.57 -6.56
CA TYR A 49 -14.72 -2.45 -7.86
C TYR A 49 -15.36 -3.32 -8.96
N GLY A 50 -16.56 -3.82 -8.74
CA GLY A 50 -17.37 -4.48 -9.75
C GLY A 50 -17.39 -6.00 -9.69
N HIS A 51 -16.73 -6.66 -8.74
CA HIS A 51 -16.77 -8.12 -8.63
C HIS A 51 -18.21 -8.61 -8.34
N GLN A 52 -18.71 -9.49 -9.19
CA GLN A 52 -20.12 -9.91 -9.14
C GLN A 52 -20.42 -10.97 -8.08
N ILE A 53 -19.42 -11.73 -7.67
CA ILE A 53 -19.57 -12.91 -6.79
C ILE A 53 -19.05 -12.63 -5.38
N VAL A 54 -17.83 -12.09 -5.26
CA VAL A 54 -17.18 -11.83 -3.97
C VAL A 54 -17.95 -10.81 -3.16
N LYS A 55 -18.05 -11.04 -1.85
CA LYS A 55 -18.73 -10.15 -0.89
C LYS A 55 -17.72 -9.48 0.02
N THR A 56 -17.68 -8.16 -0.05
CA THR A 56 -16.76 -7.32 0.74
C THR A 56 -17.49 -6.16 1.42
N PRO A 57 -18.54 -6.44 2.24
CA PRO A 57 -19.44 -5.41 2.76
C PRO A 57 -18.75 -4.34 3.61
N ASN A 58 -17.65 -4.67 4.32
CA ASN A 58 -16.93 -3.72 5.16
C ASN A 58 -16.08 -2.76 4.31
N ILE A 59 -15.38 -3.27 3.30
CA ILE A 59 -14.60 -2.46 2.36
C ILE A 59 -15.54 -1.65 1.45
N ASP A 60 -16.68 -2.22 1.05
CA ASP A 60 -17.71 -1.51 0.29
C ASP A 60 -18.28 -0.32 1.07
N LYS A 61 -18.53 -0.51 2.38
CA LYS A 61 -18.95 0.56 3.28
C LYS A 61 -17.86 1.63 3.40
N LEU A 62 -16.59 1.24 3.54
CA LEU A 62 -15.48 2.18 3.56
C LEU A 62 -15.44 3.03 2.28
N ALA A 63 -15.70 2.42 1.12
CA ALA A 63 -15.78 3.12 -0.16
C ALA A 63 -16.97 4.08 -0.24
N GLN A 64 -18.12 3.71 0.33
CA GLN A 64 -19.31 4.58 0.41
C GLN A 64 -19.13 5.77 1.35
N GLU A 65 -18.33 5.61 2.40
CA GLU A 65 -18.07 6.62 3.41
C GLU A 65 -16.77 7.42 3.14
N GLY A 66 -16.09 7.18 2.03
CA GLY A 66 -14.83 7.81 1.66
C GLY A 66 -14.71 8.14 0.18
N VAL A 67 -13.48 8.24 -0.28
CA VAL A 67 -13.10 8.44 -1.68
C VAL A 67 -12.51 7.15 -2.23
N ARG A 68 -13.12 6.61 -3.29
CA ARG A 68 -12.64 5.45 -4.04
C ARG A 68 -11.92 5.90 -5.30
N PHE A 69 -10.69 5.43 -5.49
CA PHE A 69 -9.88 5.76 -6.67
C PHE A 69 -9.95 4.63 -7.70
N THR A 70 -10.26 4.97 -8.94
CA THR A 70 -10.25 4.02 -10.06
C THR A 70 -8.93 3.99 -10.81
N ASP A 71 -8.10 5.01 -10.62
CA ASP A 71 -6.77 5.16 -11.23
C ASP A 71 -5.67 5.28 -10.17
N TYR A 72 -5.69 4.38 -9.17
CA TYR A 72 -4.63 4.27 -8.19
C TYR A 72 -3.63 3.20 -8.58
N TYR A 73 -2.35 3.51 -8.38
CA TYR A 73 -1.23 2.67 -8.73
C TYR A 73 -0.39 2.30 -7.51
N ALA A 74 -0.16 1.02 -7.31
CA ALA A 74 0.88 0.55 -6.42
C ALA A 74 2.26 1.06 -6.89
N PRO A 75 3.19 1.37 -5.99
CA PRO A 75 4.53 1.86 -6.37
C PRO A 75 5.35 0.92 -7.26
N ALA A 76 5.05 -0.36 -7.23
CA ALA A 76 5.69 -1.39 -8.06
C ALA A 76 4.76 -2.62 -8.21
N PRO A 77 4.99 -3.49 -9.22
CA PRO A 77 4.18 -4.69 -9.41
C PRO A 77 4.57 -5.87 -8.51
N LEU A 78 5.31 -5.62 -7.41
CA LEU A 78 5.82 -6.61 -6.46
C LEU A 78 5.80 -6.11 -5.02
N CYS A 79 5.64 -7.05 -4.08
CA CYS A 79 5.48 -6.78 -2.65
C CYS A 79 6.55 -5.86 -2.06
N SER A 80 7.83 -6.27 -2.02
CA SER A 80 8.88 -5.52 -1.32
C SER A 80 9.10 -4.13 -1.88
N PRO A 81 9.28 -3.93 -3.21
CA PRO A 81 9.44 -2.58 -3.75
C PRO A 81 8.18 -1.73 -3.57
N SER A 82 7.00 -2.29 -3.73
CA SER A 82 5.76 -1.54 -3.52
C SER A 82 5.61 -1.08 -2.06
N ARG A 83 5.87 -1.95 -1.10
CA ARG A 83 5.84 -1.61 0.34
C ARG A 83 6.90 -0.59 0.71
N ALA A 84 8.09 -0.68 0.11
CA ALA A 84 9.13 0.35 0.28
C ALA A 84 8.64 1.71 -0.22
N GLY A 85 8.10 1.78 -1.43
CA GLY A 85 7.55 3.02 -1.98
C GLY A 85 6.41 3.59 -1.13
N LEU A 86 5.44 2.75 -0.75
CA LEU A 86 4.30 3.16 0.07
C LEU A 86 4.74 3.78 1.41
N LEU A 87 5.69 3.14 2.10
CA LEU A 87 6.10 3.58 3.43
C LEU A 87 7.12 4.74 3.41
N THR A 88 7.88 4.92 2.33
CA THR A 88 8.90 5.98 2.23
C THR A 88 8.48 7.17 1.38
N GLY A 89 7.45 7.05 0.53
CA GLY A 89 7.08 8.06 -0.47
C GLY A 89 8.12 8.26 -1.56
N ARG A 90 9.07 7.32 -1.69
CA ARG A 90 10.18 7.36 -2.64
C ARG A 90 10.07 6.22 -3.65
N MET A 91 10.41 6.50 -4.90
CA MET A 91 10.47 5.49 -5.95
C MET A 91 11.33 4.30 -5.46
N PRO A 92 10.87 3.06 -5.54
CA PRO A 92 11.53 1.91 -4.94
C PRO A 92 13.01 1.76 -5.31
N PHE A 93 13.38 2.10 -6.54
CA PHE A 93 14.77 2.05 -6.97
C PHE A 93 15.70 2.98 -6.20
N ARG A 94 15.21 4.12 -5.69
CA ARG A 94 15.97 4.99 -4.78
C ARG A 94 16.25 4.34 -3.43
N THR A 95 15.39 3.43 -3.00
CA THR A 95 15.52 2.73 -1.70
C THR A 95 16.43 1.51 -1.75
N GLY A 96 16.88 1.13 -2.95
CA GLY A 96 17.69 -0.07 -3.19
C GLY A 96 16.84 -1.35 -3.34
N ILE A 97 15.51 -1.27 -3.19
CA ILE A 97 14.62 -2.42 -3.33
C ILE A 97 14.00 -2.43 -4.72
N ARG A 98 14.59 -3.18 -5.63
CA ARG A 98 14.21 -3.23 -7.04
C ARG A 98 13.33 -4.44 -7.37
N SER A 99 13.34 -5.46 -6.50
CA SER A 99 12.61 -6.72 -6.63
C SER A 99 12.10 -7.19 -5.27
N TRP A 100 11.39 -8.34 -5.24
CA TRP A 100 11.04 -8.95 -3.96
C TRP A 100 12.29 -9.40 -3.19
N ILE A 101 12.23 -9.43 -1.89
CA ILE A 101 13.35 -9.80 -1.03
C ILE A 101 13.18 -11.26 -0.61
N PRO A 102 14.02 -12.19 -1.10
CA PRO A 102 13.99 -13.57 -0.63
C PRO A 102 14.53 -13.71 0.80
N ASP A 103 14.01 -14.68 1.53
CA ASP A 103 14.52 -15.00 2.86
C ASP A 103 16.02 -15.27 2.84
N GLY A 104 16.73 -14.76 3.83
CA GLY A 104 18.16 -14.98 4.03
C GLY A 104 19.10 -14.20 3.09
N LYS A 105 18.59 -13.44 2.13
CA LYS A 105 19.42 -12.64 1.21
C LYS A 105 19.90 -11.34 1.87
N ASP A 106 20.98 -10.77 1.33
CA ASP A 106 21.56 -9.52 1.84
C ASP A 106 20.96 -8.29 1.14
N VAL A 107 19.62 -8.17 1.24
CA VAL A 107 18.84 -7.05 0.71
C VAL A 107 17.86 -6.58 1.78
N ALA A 108 17.82 -5.30 2.04
CA ALA A 108 16.88 -4.68 2.95
C ALA A 108 16.68 -3.20 2.62
N LEU A 109 15.63 -2.60 3.17
CA LEU A 109 15.47 -1.14 3.15
C LEU A 109 16.69 -0.47 3.78
N GLY A 110 17.23 0.55 3.11
CA GLY A 110 18.41 1.26 3.60
C GLY A 110 18.18 1.87 5.00
N ARG A 111 19.20 1.79 5.88
CA ARG A 111 19.10 2.35 7.26
C ARG A 111 18.92 3.86 7.31
N ASN A 112 19.26 4.56 6.25
CA ASN A 112 19.09 6.00 6.09
C ASN A 112 17.74 6.38 5.47
N GLU A 113 16.90 5.40 5.11
CA GLU A 113 15.54 5.67 4.68
C GLU A 113 14.64 5.97 5.89
N LEU A 114 13.73 6.91 5.70
CA LEU A 114 12.70 7.25 6.69
C LEU A 114 11.34 6.82 6.18
N THR A 115 10.66 6.04 6.99
CA THR A 115 9.27 5.65 6.72
C THR A 115 8.31 6.68 7.31
N ILE A 116 7.05 6.61 6.92
CA ILE A 116 5.99 7.38 7.55
C ILE A 116 5.91 7.13 9.07
N ALA A 117 6.21 5.90 9.53
CA ALA A 117 6.24 5.59 10.96
C ALA A 117 7.36 6.34 11.68
N ASN A 118 8.56 6.46 11.08
CA ASN A 118 9.63 7.27 11.66
C ASN A 118 9.20 8.73 11.80
N LEU A 119 8.56 9.29 10.77
CA LEU A 119 8.14 10.70 10.77
C LEU A 119 7.03 10.95 11.79
N LEU A 120 6.01 10.11 11.83
CA LEU A 120 4.91 10.23 12.78
C LEU A 120 5.36 10.00 14.24
N LYS A 121 6.28 9.07 14.47
CA LYS A 121 6.88 8.90 15.80
C LYS A 121 7.58 10.17 16.28
N GLN A 122 8.26 10.90 15.40
CA GLN A 122 8.86 12.20 15.72
C GLN A 122 7.82 13.28 16.06
N GLN A 123 6.57 13.11 15.60
CA GLN A 123 5.43 13.96 15.93
C GLN A 123 4.68 13.49 17.21
N GLY A 124 5.20 12.50 17.92
CA GLY A 124 4.61 12.00 19.16
C GLY A 124 3.54 10.94 18.99
N TYR A 125 3.39 10.35 17.82
CA TYR A 125 2.46 9.25 17.58
C TYR A 125 2.95 7.95 18.21
N ASP A 126 2.01 7.16 18.74
CA ASP A 126 2.24 5.75 19.00
C ASP A 126 2.15 4.98 17.69
N THR A 127 3.17 4.22 17.36
CA THR A 127 3.28 3.56 16.06
C THR A 127 3.25 2.05 16.20
N ALA A 128 2.40 1.38 15.43
CA ALA A 128 2.31 -0.06 15.47
C ALA A 128 2.17 -0.66 14.06
N MET A 129 2.74 -1.84 13.86
CA MET A 129 2.49 -2.65 12.68
C MET A 129 2.11 -4.08 13.05
N MET A 130 1.14 -4.62 12.31
CA MET A 130 0.72 -6.01 12.41
C MET A 130 0.65 -6.64 11.02
N GLY A 131 1.36 -7.74 10.83
CA GLY A 131 1.34 -8.52 9.60
C GLY A 131 2.65 -8.55 8.81
N LYS A 132 2.56 -8.52 7.48
CA LYS A 132 3.71 -8.67 6.58
C LYS A 132 4.45 -7.35 6.37
N LEU A 133 5.73 -7.32 6.75
CA LEU A 133 6.62 -6.18 6.49
C LEU A 133 7.32 -6.27 5.13
N HIS A 134 8.06 -7.34 4.89
CA HIS A 134 8.78 -7.68 3.66
C HIS A 134 9.74 -6.58 3.13
N LEU A 135 10.41 -5.88 4.06
CA LEU A 135 11.43 -4.85 3.76
C LEU A 135 12.83 -5.24 4.25
N ASN A 136 12.98 -6.51 4.64
CA ASN A 136 14.23 -7.18 4.97
C ASN A 136 14.10 -8.67 4.65
N ALA A 137 15.22 -9.38 4.70
CA ALA A 137 15.27 -10.82 4.39
C ALA A 137 15.05 -11.72 5.59
N GLY A 138 14.20 -11.31 6.51
CA GLY A 138 13.77 -12.12 7.65
C GLY A 138 13.89 -11.42 9.00
N ALA A 139 13.02 -11.75 9.92
CA ALA A 139 13.06 -11.25 11.28
C ALA A 139 14.24 -11.87 12.04
N GLY A 140 14.82 -11.05 12.93
CA GLY A 140 15.95 -11.46 13.77
C GLY A 140 17.33 -11.33 13.11
N ARG A 141 17.42 -10.92 11.86
CA ARG A 141 18.68 -10.51 11.24
C ARG A 141 19.13 -9.17 11.85
N THR A 142 20.18 -9.22 12.67
CA THR A 142 20.73 -8.03 13.35
C THR A 142 21.52 -7.12 12.43
N ASP A 143 21.96 -7.63 11.29
CA ASP A 143 22.68 -6.92 10.24
C ASP A 143 21.75 -6.09 9.33
N GLN A 144 20.45 -6.37 9.31
CA GLN A 144 19.46 -5.65 8.53
C GLN A 144 18.49 -4.83 9.39
N PRO A 145 17.92 -3.71 8.87
CA PRO A 145 16.90 -2.96 9.57
C PRO A 145 15.67 -3.84 9.88
N GLN A 146 15.20 -3.73 11.10
CA GLN A 146 13.97 -4.38 11.55
C GLN A 146 12.82 -3.37 11.64
N ALA A 147 11.59 -3.81 11.85
CA ALA A 147 10.44 -2.91 11.93
C ALA A 147 10.60 -1.80 12.98
N LYS A 148 11.32 -2.06 14.09
CA LYS A 148 11.66 -1.03 15.08
C LYS A 148 12.52 0.09 14.51
N ASP A 149 13.48 -0.23 13.64
CA ASP A 149 14.38 0.73 13.00
C ASP A 149 13.62 1.56 11.96
N MET A 150 12.50 1.01 11.45
CA MET A 150 11.57 1.67 10.54
C MET A 150 10.48 2.48 11.26
N GLY A 151 10.62 2.71 12.58
CA GLY A 151 9.79 3.62 13.34
C GLY A 151 8.59 2.99 14.06
N PHE A 152 8.40 1.69 14.02
CA PHE A 152 7.28 1.03 14.70
C PHE A 152 7.63 0.66 16.14
N ASP A 153 6.89 1.20 17.11
CA ASP A 153 7.08 0.93 18.54
C ASP A 153 6.52 -0.43 18.96
N TYR A 154 5.37 -0.80 18.38
CA TYR A 154 4.76 -2.12 18.58
C TYR A 154 4.75 -2.90 17.26
N ARG A 155 5.07 -4.20 17.32
CA ARG A 155 5.27 -5.00 16.11
C ARG A 155 4.81 -6.43 16.30
N LEU A 156 3.85 -6.86 15.47
CA LEU A 156 3.58 -8.26 15.18
C LEU A 156 3.96 -8.50 13.72
N VAL A 157 5.14 -9.07 13.47
CA VAL A 157 5.69 -9.18 12.12
C VAL A 157 5.69 -10.64 11.66
N ASN A 158 5.14 -10.88 10.49
CA ASN A 158 5.39 -12.12 9.76
C ASN A 158 6.83 -12.08 9.21
N THR A 159 7.64 -13.04 9.62
CA THR A 159 9.09 -13.05 9.38
C THR A 159 9.49 -13.75 8.08
N ALA A 160 8.60 -14.56 7.55
CA ALA A 160 8.79 -15.25 6.30
C ALA A 160 7.64 -14.91 5.35
N GLY A 161 7.90 -14.85 4.06
CA GLY A 161 6.83 -14.74 3.06
C GLY A 161 5.84 -15.92 3.17
N PHE A 162 6.32 -17.07 3.65
CA PHE A 162 5.51 -18.28 3.86
C PHE A 162 5.86 -18.90 5.20
N VAL A 163 4.87 -18.98 6.08
CA VAL A 163 5.02 -19.70 7.33
C VAL A 163 4.77 -21.18 7.06
N THR A 164 5.82 -21.96 7.07
CA THR A 164 5.72 -23.43 6.99
C THR A 164 5.80 -24.02 8.39
N ASP A 165 4.82 -24.83 8.78
CA ASP A 165 4.93 -25.64 9.98
C ASP A 165 5.77 -26.88 9.65
N SER A 166 7.04 -26.86 10.09
CA SER A 166 8.00 -27.95 9.87
C SER A 166 7.63 -29.25 10.60
N THR A 167 6.65 -29.21 11.51
CA THR A 167 6.20 -30.40 12.28
C THR A 167 5.17 -31.25 11.53
N LEU A 168 4.71 -30.77 10.35
CA LEU A 168 3.74 -31.52 9.55
C LEU A 168 4.42 -32.54 8.63
N ASP A 169 3.90 -33.75 8.64
CA ASP A 169 4.45 -34.90 7.89
C ASP A 169 4.34 -34.76 6.37
N SER A 170 3.47 -33.91 5.87
CA SER A 170 3.22 -33.72 4.45
C SER A 170 3.65 -32.32 3.96
N ALA A 171 4.56 -32.28 3.00
CA ALA A 171 4.98 -31.04 2.33
C ALA A 171 3.79 -30.34 1.63
N LYS A 172 2.78 -31.07 1.19
CA LYS A 172 1.56 -30.54 0.56
C LYS A 172 0.62 -29.85 1.56
N GLN A 173 0.65 -30.24 2.82
CA GLN A 173 -0.19 -29.67 3.88
C GLN A 173 0.47 -28.45 4.55
N ARG A 174 1.81 -28.41 4.60
CA ARG A 174 2.58 -27.38 5.29
C ARG A 174 2.19 -25.94 4.94
N PRO A 175 2.10 -25.53 3.68
CA PRO A 175 1.75 -24.16 3.33
C PRO A 175 0.37 -23.75 3.86
N ARG A 176 -0.63 -24.63 3.74
CA ARG A 176 -1.99 -24.38 4.22
C ARG A 176 -2.06 -24.24 5.73
N TYR A 177 -1.39 -25.14 6.46
CA TYR A 177 -1.34 -25.10 7.91
C TYR A 177 -0.60 -23.85 8.41
N GLY A 178 0.38 -23.33 7.68
CA GLY A 178 1.05 -22.09 8.01
C GLY A 178 0.12 -20.89 8.10
N MET A 179 -0.98 -20.87 7.31
CA MET A 179 -2.00 -19.82 7.41
C MET A 179 -3.09 -20.09 8.46
N VAL A 180 -3.32 -21.36 8.80
CA VAL A 180 -4.31 -21.77 9.82
C VAL A 180 -3.69 -21.72 11.23
N TYR A 181 -2.43 -22.13 11.36
CA TYR A 181 -1.70 -22.13 12.64
C TYR A 181 -0.34 -21.49 12.46
N PRO A 182 -0.30 -20.16 12.25
CA PRO A 182 0.93 -19.49 11.90
C PRO A 182 2.01 -19.63 12.99
N THR A 183 3.22 -19.97 12.57
CA THR A 183 4.40 -20.14 13.44
C THR A 183 5.48 -19.09 13.22
N GLY A 184 5.46 -18.37 12.07
CA GLY A 184 6.49 -17.44 11.64
C GLY A 184 6.23 -15.99 12.04
N PHE A 185 5.47 -15.75 13.09
CA PHE A 185 5.30 -14.40 13.64
C PHE A 185 6.20 -14.13 14.82
N THR A 186 6.73 -12.91 14.87
CA THR A 186 7.40 -12.37 16.06
C THR A 186 6.59 -11.22 16.61
N ARG A 187 6.50 -11.13 17.94
CA ARG A 187 5.98 -9.97 18.67
C ARG A 187 7.13 -9.23 19.32
N ASN A 188 7.40 -8.00 18.88
CA ASN A 188 8.53 -7.19 19.37
C ASN A 188 9.85 -8.01 19.37
N GLU A 189 10.19 -8.60 18.22
CA GLU A 189 11.34 -9.47 17.92
C GLU A 189 11.36 -10.83 18.65
N LYS A 190 10.39 -11.11 19.52
CA LYS A 190 10.30 -12.41 20.19
C LYS A 190 9.40 -13.35 19.37
N PRO A 191 9.86 -14.57 19.04
CA PRO A 191 9.02 -15.55 18.37
C PRO A 191 7.71 -15.78 19.13
N LEU A 192 6.59 -15.72 18.43
CA LEU A 192 5.26 -15.95 19.01
C LEU A 192 5.01 -17.44 19.26
N GLY A 193 5.70 -18.31 18.53
CA GLY A 193 5.38 -19.72 18.46
C GLY A 193 4.15 -19.97 17.57
N ARG A 194 3.56 -21.16 17.73
CA ARG A 194 2.37 -21.56 16.96
C ARG A 194 1.13 -20.84 17.51
N ALA A 195 0.50 -20.01 16.71
CA ALA A 195 -0.80 -19.45 17.03
C ALA A 195 -1.93 -20.46 16.67
N ASN A 196 -2.95 -20.53 17.52
CA ASN A 196 -4.07 -21.47 17.30
C ASN A 196 -5.25 -20.75 16.62
N THR A 197 -4.98 -20.08 15.51
CA THR A 197 -5.95 -19.30 14.73
C THR A 197 -5.48 -19.11 13.29
N PHE A 198 -6.28 -18.44 12.45
CA PHE A 198 -5.89 -18.04 11.11
C PHE A 198 -5.00 -16.78 11.14
N SER A 199 -4.15 -16.60 10.13
CA SER A 199 -3.22 -15.46 10.05
C SER A 199 -3.93 -14.10 10.10
N GLY A 200 -4.97 -13.90 9.31
CA GLY A 200 -5.73 -12.64 9.30
C GLY A 200 -6.40 -12.36 10.64
N GLU A 201 -6.94 -13.38 11.31
CA GLU A 201 -7.50 -13.23 12.65
C GLU A 201 -6.43 -12.94 13.71
N LEU A 202 -5.25 -13.54 13.59
CA LEU A 202 -4.12 -13.20 14.46
C LEU A 202 -3.77 -11.71 14.34
N VAL A 203 -3.67 -11.21 13.10
CA VAL A 203 -3.36 -9.81 12.81
C VAL A 203 -4.44 -8.88 13.36
N SER A 204 -5.71 -9.12 13.05
CA SER A 204 -6.81 -8.25 13.53
C SER A 204 -6.96 -8.28 15.05
N SER A 205 -6.88 -9.47 15.68
CA SER A 205 -6.96 -9.61 17.14
C SER A 205 -5.82 -8.89 17.85
N GLU A 206 -4.62 -8.89 17.27
CA GLU A 206 -3.49 -8.16 17.82
C GLU A 206 -3.70 -6.64 17.72
N VAL A 207 -4.30 -6.15 16.62
CA VAL A 207 -4.71 -4.74 16.48
C VAL A 207 -5.72 -4.36 17.59
N LEU A 208 -6.77 -5.16 17.75
CA LEU A 208 -7.78 -4.92 18.77
C LEU A 208 -7.17 -4.89 20.17
N ASN A 209 -6.36 -5.88 20.50
CA ASN A 209 -5.67 -5.98 21.78
C ASN A 209 -4.73 -4.78 22.03
N TRP A 210 -4.00 -4.33 21.00
CA TRP A 210 -3.13 -3.17 21.13
C TRP A 210 -3.94 -1.89 21.37
N LEU A 211 -5.06 -1.69 20.67
CA LEU A 211 -5.97 -0.56 20.86
C LEU A 211 -6.63 -0.58 22.25
N ASP A 212 -7.04 -1.76 22.73
CA ASP A 212 -7.62 -1.92 24.08
C ASP A 212 -6.64 -1.58 25.21
N ASN A 213 -5.35 -1.81 24.99
CA ASN A 213 -4.31 -1.55 25.96
C ASN A 213 -3.68 -0.16 25.85
N LYS A 214 -4.12 0.66 24.89
CA LYS A 214 -3.68 2.05 24.77
C LYS A 214 -4.18 2.88 25.95
N LYS A 215 -3.24 3.43 26.74
CA LYS A 215 -3.54 4.09 28.04
C LYS A 215 -3.53 5.61 27.96
N ASP A 216 -2.98 6.17 26.92
CA ASP A 216 -2.86 7.60 26.71
C ASP A 216 -3.71 8.08 25.52
N GLU A 217 -3.88 9.40 25.44
CA GLU A 217 -4.66 10.05 24.38
C GLU A 217 -3.81 10.45 23.17
N LYS A 218 -2.56 9.97 23.08
CA LYS A 218 -1.72 10.24 21.92
C LYS A 218 -2.36 9.71 20.65
N PRO A 219 -2.20 10.42 19.53
CA PRO A 219 -2.61 9.90 18.25
C PRO A 219 -1.80 8.65 17.90
N PHE A 220 -2.36 7.79 17.06
CA PHE A 220 -1.69 6.57 16.66
C PHE A 220 -1.57 6.40 15.15
N PHE A 221 -0.54 5.67 14.77
CA PHE A 221 -0.39 5.14 13.42
C PHE A 221 -0.39 3.60 13.46
N LEU A 222 -1.32 3.00 12.74
CA LEU A 222 -1.42 1.56 12.52
C LEU A 222 -1.13 1.21 11.07
N TYR A 223 -0.15 0.34 10.84
CA TYR A 223 0.08 -0.31 9.57
C TYR A 223 -0.37 -1.77 9.69
N VAL A 224 -1.54 -2.08 9.11
CA VAL A 224 -2.17 -3.41 9.17
C VAL A 224 -1.99 -4.07 7.81
N ALA A 225 -0.99 -4.91 7.69
CA ALA A 225 -0.60 -5.57 6.44
C ALA A 225 -0.98 -7.05 6.47
N PHE A 226 -2.18 -7.35 5.98
CA PHE A 226 -2.66 -8.72 5.88
C PHE A 226 -1.78 -9.54 4.93
N THR A 227 -1.73 -10.84 5.15
CA THR A 227 -1.13 -11.81 4.21
C THR A 227 -2.16 -12.33 3.20
N GLU A 228 -3.41 -12.08 3.48
CA GLU A 228 -4.52 -12.34 2.57
C GLU A 228 -4.47 -11.30 1.42
N VAL A 229 -4.56 -11.70 0.19
CA VAL A 229 -4.95 -12.98 -0.41
C VAL A 229 -3.78 -13.70 -1.08
N HIS A 230 -2.57 -13.49 -0.60
CA HIS A 230 -1.37 -14.18 -1.07
C HIS A 230 -1.44 -15.67 -0.71
N SER A 231 -1.01 -16.53 -1.64
CA SER A 231 -0.90 -17.97 -1.36
C SER A 231 0.22 -18.26 -0.33
N PRO A 232 0.09 -19.32 0.48
CA PRO A 232 -0.98 -20.33 0.49
C PRO A 232 -2.26 -19.81 1.13
N LEU A 233 -3.40 -20.06 0.48
CA LEU A 233 -4.70 -19.62 0.98
C LEU A 233 -5.25 -20.57 2.04
N ALA A 234 -5.85 -19.99 3.07
CA ALA A 234 -6.63 -20.73 4.04
C ALA A 234 -7.73 -19.83 4.60
N SER A 235 -8.96 -20.32 4.60
CA SER A 235 -10.13 -19.59 5.06
C SER A 235 -10.97 -20.42 6.01
N PRO A 236 -11.59 -19.82 7.04
CA PRO A 236 -12.56 -20.51 7.89
C PRO A 236 -13.71 -21.10 7.08
N LYS A 237 -14.21 -22.26 7.52
CA LYS A 237 -15.24 -23.03 6.81
C LYS A 237 -16.46 -22.18 6.40
N GLN A 238 -16.91 -21.29 7.26
CA GLN A 238 -18.07 -20.43 6.96
C GLN A 238 -17.92 -19.60 5.69
N TYR A 239 -16.71 -19.11 5.38
CA TYR A 239 -16.44 -18.37 4.15
C TYR A 239 -16.32 -19.31 2.95
N LEU A 240 -15.75 -20.52 3.13
CA LEU A 240 -15.72 -21.52 2.07
C LEU A 240 -17.13 -21.95 1.66
N ASP A 241 -18.02 -22.11 2.64
CA ASP A 241 -19.41 -22.52 2.40
C ASP A 241 -20.19 -21.44 1.60
N MET A 242 -19.88 -20.16 1.78
CA MET A 242 -20.49 -19.05 1.02
C MET A 242 -20.32 -19.20 -0.50
N TYR A 243 -19.20 -19.78 -0.94
CA TYR A 243 -18.84 -19.85 -2.36
C TYR A 243 -18.97 -21.25 -2.95
N SER A 244 -19.35 -22.25 -2.17
CA SER A 244 -19.49 -23.62 -2.64
C SER A 244 -20.44 -23.79 -3.85
N PRO A 245 -21.57 -23.07 -4.00
CA PRO A 245 -22.42 -23.16 -5.18
C PRO A 245 -21.80 -22.64 -6.47
N TYR A 246 -20.89 -21.66 -6.38
CA TYR A 246 -20.28 -21.01 -7.54
C TYR A 246 -19.09 -21.81 -8.08
N ILE A 247 -18.39 -22.51 -7.22
CA ILE A 247 -17.17 -23.24 -7.56
C ILE A 247 -17.45 -24.39 -8.51
N SER A 248 -18.49 -25.19 -8.30
CA SER A 248 -18.78 -26.36 -9.12
C SER A 248 -19.07 -26.01 -10.58
N ALA A 249 -19.72 -24.87 -10.85
CA ALA A 249 -19.96 -24.38 -12.20
C ALA A 249 -18.71 -23.76 -12.81
N TYR A 250 -17.97 -22.95 -12.05
CA TYR A 250 -16.76 -22.27 -12.50
C TYR A 250 -15.63 -23.25 -12.77
N ALA A 251 -15.45 -24.26 -11.91
CA ALA A 251 -14.46 -25.31 -12.10
C ALA A 251 -14.62 -26.07 -13.42
N LYS A 252 -15.86 -26.32 -13.83
CA LYS A 252 -16.17 -26.96 -15.12
C LYS A 252 -15.83 -26.07 -16.32
N GLN A 253 -15.94 -24.74 -16.16
CA GLN A 253 -15.65 -23.80 -17.23
C GLN A 253 -14.17 -23.42 -17.33
N HIS A 254 -13.42 -23.57 -16.22
CA HIS A 254 -12.02 -23.17 -16.12
C HIS A 254 -11.17 -24.26 -15.45
N PRO A 255 -11.04 -25.45 -16.07
CA PRO A 255 -10.28 -26.55 -15.48
C PRO A 255 -8.80 -26.24 -15.29
N ASP A 256 -8.28 -25.26 -16.03
CA ASP A 256 -6.92 -24.74 -15.93
C ASP A 256 -6.60 -24.03 -14.59
N LEU A 257 -7.62 -23.63 -13.84
CA LEU A 257 -7.46 -23.02 -12.52
C LEU A 257 -7.27 -24.02 -11.38
N PHE A 258 -7.39 -25.31 -11.66
CA PHE A 258 -7.29 -26.38 -10.66
C PHE A 258 -6.05 -27.21 -10.90
N TYR A 259 -5.19 -27.30 -9.90
CA TYR A 259 -3.91 -28.02 -9.96
C TYR A 259 -3.83 -29.13 -8.93
N GLY A 260 -3.32 -30.29 -9.35
CA GLY A 260 -2.98 -31.42 -8.48
C GLY A 260 -4.13 -31.87 -7.59
N ASP A 261 -3.89 -32.07 -6.30
CA ASP A 261 -4.87 -32.58 -5.32
C ASP A 261 -6.11 -31.67 -5.12
N TRP A 262 -6.12 -30.52 -5.78
CA TRP A 262 -7.26 -29.57 -5.75
C TRP A 262 -8.28 -29.87 -6.85
N ALA A 263 -7.89 -30.60 -7.89
CA ALA A 263 -8.75 -30.88 -9.05
C ALA A 263 -10.00 -31.68 -8.69
N ASP A 264 -9.92 -32.58 -7.72
CA ASP A 264 -11.03 -33.37 -7.20
C ASP A 264 -11.87 -32.67 -6.11
N LYS A 265 -11.45 -31.46 -5.71
CA LYS A 265 -12.16 -30.62 -4.74
C LYS A 265 -12.44 -29.23 -5.33
N PRO A 266 -13.30 -29.14 -6.36
CA PRO A 266 -13.47 -27.93 -7.16
C PRO A 266 -13.86 -26.68 -6.34
N TRP A 267 -14.51 -26.85 -5.19
CA TRP A 267 -14.88 -25.75 -4.29
C TRP A 267 -13.68 -25.12 -3.57
N ARG A 268 -12.48 -25.74 -3.64
CA ARG A 268 -11.26 -25.21 -3.02
C ARG A 268 -10.42 -24.36 -3.97
N GLY A 269 -10.65 -24.39 -5.26
CA GLY A 269 -9.95 -23.59 -6.24
C GLY A 269 -10.31 -22.09 -6.10
N VAL A 270 -10.98 -21.56 -7.08
CA VAL A 270 -11.39 -20.15 -7.09
C VAL A 270 -12.23 -19.76 -5.87
N GLY A 271 -13.04 -20.68 -5.33
CA GLY A 271 -13.83 -20.43 -4.14
C GLY A 271 -13.02 -20.23 -2.86
N GLU A 272 -11.88 -20.87 -2.71
CA GLU A 272 -11.00 -20.58 -1.56
C GLU A 272 -10.40 -19.17 -1.69
N TYR A 273 -10.10 -18.70 -2.90
CA TYR A 273 -9.69 -17.35 -3.15
C TYR A 273 -10.78 -16.33 -2.79
N TYR A 274 -12.00 -16.55 -3.28
CA TYR A 274 -13.15 -15.70 -2.94
C TYR A 274 -13.48 -15.71 -1.45
N ALA A 275 -13.40 -16.88 -0.82
CA ALA A 275 -13.55 -17.04 0.62
C ALA A 275 -12.48 -16.27 1.40
N ASN A 276 -11.25 -16.28 0.91
CA ASN A 276 -10.14 -15.58 1.55
C ASN A 276 -10.29 -14.06 1.48
N ILE A 277 -10.80 -13.51 0.36
CA ILE A 277 -11.13 -12.08 0.24
C ILE A 277 -12.23 -11.71 1.24
N SER A 278 -13.33 -12.46 1.30
CA SER A 278 -14.44 -12.16 2.24
C SER A 278 -14.02 -12.36 3.69
N TYR A 279 -13.13 -13.29 3.96
CA TYR A 279 -12.52 -13.47 5.27
C TYR A 279 -11.64 -12.26 5.65
N MET A 280 -10.80 -11.78 4.74
CA MET A 280 -10.01 -10.56 4.94
C MET A 280 -10.93 -9.35 5.18
N ASP A 281 -11.97 -9.18 4.38
CA ASP A 281 -12.97 -8.11 4.57
C ASP A 281 -13.56 -8.11 5.98
N ALA A 282 -13.89 -9.28 6.49
CA ALA A 282 -14.40 -9.40 7.86
C ALA A 282 -13.36 -9.01 8.92
N GLN A 283 -12.05 -9.28 8.69
CA GLN A 283 -11.00 -8.84 9.60
C GLN A 283 -10.80 -7.31 9.50
N VAL A 284 -10.89 -6.74 8.30
CA VAL A 284 -10.94 -5.27 8.10
C VAL A 284 -12.11 -4.67 8.88
N GLY A 285 -13.29 -5.27 8.80
CA GLY A 285 -14.48 -4.85 9.55
C GLY A 285 -14.22 -4.77 11.05
N LYS A 286 -13.61 -5.79 11.65
CA LYS A 286 -13.25 -5.80 13.08
C LYS A 286 -12.37 -4.60 13.48
N VAL A 287 -11.38 -4.26 12.65
CA VAL A 287 -10.50 -3.10 12.90
C VAL A 287 -11.28 -1.79 12.83
N LEU A 288 -12.12 -1.61 11.79
CA LEU A 288 -12.94 -0.41 11.63
C LEU A 288 -13.96 -0.25 12.74
N ASP A 289 -14.64 -1.32 13.14
CA ASP A 289 -15.61 -1.33 14.26
C ASP A 289 -14.92 -1.01 15.59
N LYS A 290 -13.69 -1.46 15.78
CA LYS A 290 -12.92 -1.12 16.98
C LYS A 290 -12.64 0.38 17.06
N ILE A 291 -12.18 1.00 15.99
CA ILE A 291 -11.95 2.45 15.90
C ILE A 291 -13.23 3.21 16.19
N LYS A 292 -14.36 2.75 15.62
CA LYS A 292 -15.68 3.33 15.84
C LYS A 292 -16.12 3.22 17.31
N THR A 293 -15.97 2.05 17.94
CA THR A 293 -16.36 1.83 19.35
C THR A 293 -15.50 2.62 20.33
N MET A 294 -14.28 3.01 19.92
CA MET A 294 -13.43 3.95 20.67
C MET A 294 -13.87 5.41 20.52
N GLY A 295 -14.84 5.72 19.65
CA GLY A 295 -15.25 7.09 19.35
C GLY A 295 -14.25 7.86 18.48
N GLU A 296 -13.29 7.16 17.83
CA GLU A 296 -12.22 7.77 17.03
C GLU A 296 -12.50 7.77 15.52
N GLU A 297 -13.68 7.33 15.08
CA GLU A 297 -14.01 7.18 13.66
C GLU A 297 -13.84 8.50 12.88
N GLU A 298 -14.34 9.60 13.42
CA GLU A 298 -14.25 10.93 12.77
C GLU A 298 -12.84 11.51 12.78
N ASN A 299 -12.01 11.09 13.74
CA ASN A 299 -10.63 11.57 13.90
C ASN A 299 -9.59 10.57 13.38
N THR A 300 -9.98 9.62 12.52
CA THR A 300 -9.07 8.61 11.98
C THR A 300 -9.07 8.65 10.46
N ILE A 301 -7.89 8.85 9.88
CA ILE A 301 -7.63 8.64 8.44
C ILE A 301 -7.46 7.14 8.23
N VAL A 302 -8.30 6.55 7.39
CA VAL A 302 -8.20 5.13 7.00
C VAL A 302 -7.89 5.05 5.52
N ILE A 303 -6.81 4.35 5.17
CA ILE A 303 -6.45 4.03 3.78
C ILE A 303 -6.49 2.52 3.63
N PHE A 304 -7.24 2.02 2.66
CA PHE A 304 -7.22 0.63 2.22
C PHE A 304 -6.63 0.53 0.81
N THR A 305 -5.71 -0.40 0.58
CA THR A 305 -5.16 -0.68 -0.76
C THR A 305 -4.53 -2.08 -0.84
N SER A 306 -4.01 -2.44 -2.02
CA SER A 306 -3.16 -3.61 -2.26
C SER A 306 -1.72 -3.20 -2.56
N ASP A 307 -0.78 -4.09 -2.28
CA ASP A 307 0.63 -3.84 -2.59
C ASP A 307 0.97 -4.02 -4.09
N ASN A 308 0.28 -4.89 -4.79
CA ASN A 308 0.38 -5.12 -6.25
C ASN A 308 -0.86 -5.86 -6.76
N GLY A 309 -0.94 -6.02 -8.09
CA GLY A 309 -1.98 -6.82 -8.71
C GLY A 309 -1.89 -8.32 -8.38
N PRO A 310 -2.88 -9.13 -8.81
CA PRO A 310 -2.97 -10.55 -8.46
C PRO A 310 -1.88 -11.35 -9.19
N VAL A 311 -1.53 -12.52 -8.65
CA VAL A 311 -0.45 -13.38 -9.16
C VAL A 311 -0.64 -13.75 -10.64
N THR A 312 0.46 -13.88 -11.38
CA THR A 312 0.45 -14.28 -12.79
C THR A 312 0.02 -15.72 -12.98
N ARG A 313 -0.80 -15.98 -14.02
CA ARG A 313 -1.27 -17.33 -14.36
C ARG A 313 -0.15 -18.25 -14.84
N GLU A 314 0.89 -17.70 -15.45
CA GLU A 314 1.95 -18.47 -16.11
C GLU A 314 3.08 -18.86 -15.17
N ALA A 315 3.21 -18.16 -14.04
CA ALA A 315 4.46 -18.14 -13.34
C ALA A 315 4.74 -19.37 -12.52
N ARG A 316 3.79 -20.26 -12.19
CA ARG A 316 4.27 -21.28 -11.25
C ARG A 316 3.34 -22.46 -10.97
N LYS A 317 4.00 -23.56 -10.91
CA LYS A 317 3.49 -24.89 -10.60
C LYS A 317 2.88 -24.94 -9.20
N VAL A 318 1.65 -25.37 -9.10
CA VAL A 318 1.10 -26.22 -8.02
C VAL A 318 0.50 -25.55 -6.77
N TYR A 319 0.88 -24.35 -6.30
CA TYR A 319 0.41 -23.85 -4.98
C TYR A 319 -0.30 -22.48 -4.97
N GLU A 320 -0.48 -21.86 -6.11
CA GLU A 320 -0.94 -20.48 -6.17
C GLU A 320 -2.42 -20.36 -6.53
N LEU A 321 -3.29 -20.44 -5.51
CA LEU A 321 -4.75 -20.33 -5.69
C LEU A 321 -5.20 -18.90 -5.99
N ASN A 322 -4.37 -17.89 -5.72
CA ASN A 322 -4.64 -16.50 -6.08
C ASN A 322 -4.43 -16.18 -7.57
N LEU A 323 -4.14 -17.21 -8.40
CA LEU A 323 -4.31 -17.12 -9.86
C LEU A 323 -5.73 -16.72 -10.29
N ALA A 324 -6.71 -16.92 -9.42
CA ALA A 324 -8.11 -16.56 -9.63
C ALA A 324 -8.40 -15.06 -9.53
N GLY A 325 -7.43 -14.25 -9.08
CA GLY A 325 -7.63 -12.82 -8.90
C GLY A 325 -8.06 -12.10 -10.19
N GLU A 326 -8.96 -11.14 -10.05
CA GLU A 326 -9.57 -10.41 -11.16
C GLU A 326 -8.90 -9.05 -11.37
N THR A 327 -8.57 -8.78 -12.62
CA THR A 327 -7.99 -7.49 -13.03
C THR A 327 -9.02 -6.56 -13.68
N ASP A 328 -10.27 -6.97 -13.81
CA ASP A 328 -11.33 -6.26 -14.53
C ASP A 328 -10.94 -5.93 -16.00
N GLY A 329 -10.35 -6.93 -16.68
CA GLY A 329 -9.91 -6.81 -18.06
C GLY A 329 -8.61 -6.01 -18.27
N LEU A 330 -7.95 -5.54 -17.22
CA LEU A 330 -6.63 -4.91 -17.31
C LEU A 330 -5.59 -5.95 -17.71
N ARG A 331 -4.67 -5.57 -18.58
CA ARG A 331 -3.59 -6.44 -19.07
C ARG A 331 -2.55 -6.69 -17.98
N GLY A 332 -1.98 -7.88 -17.95
CA GLY A 332 -0.93 -8.25 -17.02
C GLY A 332 -1.43 -8.53 -15.60
N ARG A 333 -0.51 -8.79 -14.71
CA ARG A 333 -0.74 -9.17 -13.31
C ARG A 333 0.53 -8.84 -12.52
N LYS A 334 0.64 -9.30 -11.26
CA LYS A 334 1.88 -9.25 -10.48
C LYS A 334 3.08 -9.58 -11.36
N ASP A 335 4.22 -9.01 -11.08
CA ASP A 335 5.47 -9.09 -11.85
C ASP A 335 5.46 -8.31 -13.18
N ASN A 336 4.35 -7.69 -13.59
CA ASN A 336 4.25 -6.94 -14.82
C ASN A 336 4.01 -5.45 -14.59
N LEU A 337 4.61 -4.62 -15.44
CA LEU A 337 4.35 -3.18 -15.47
C LEU A 337 3.08 -2.78 -16.25
N TRP A 338 2.33 -3.76 -16.75
CA TRP A 338 1.00 -3.56 -17.32
C TRP A 338 0.00 -3.12 -16.25
N GLU A 339 -1.11 -2.53 -16.67
CA GLU A 339 -2.13 -2.02 -15.75
C GLU A 339 -2.55 -3.05 -14.69
N GLY A 340 -2.79 -4.31 -15.06
CA GLY A 340 -3.19 -5.36 -14.13
C GLY A 340 -2.15 -5.72 -13.06
N GLY A 341 -0.88 -5.33 -13.25
CA GLY A 341 0.16 -5.56 -12.24
C GLY A 341 0.34 -4.43 -11.24
N ILE A 342 0.03 -3.19 -11.65
CA ILE A 342 0.27 -1.98 -10.85
C ILE A 342 -0.99 -1.20 -10.48
N ARG A 343 -2.08 -1.29 -11.25
CA ARG A 343 -3.35 -0.64 -10.93
C ARG A 343 -4.15 -1.52 -9.98
N VAL A 344 -4.40 -1.02 -8.78
CA VAL A 344 -5.00 -1.77 -7.66
C VAL A 344 -6.08 -0.95 -6.98
N PRO A 345 -6.97 -1.57 -6.17
CA PRO A 345 -7.96 -0.83 -5.40
C PRO A 345 -7.30 0.14 -4.42
N ALA A 346 -7.87 1.33 -4.25
CA ALA A 346 -7.53 2.23 -3.17
C ALA A 346 -8.74 3.05 -2.71
N ILE A 347 -8.88 3.17 -1.41
CA ILE A 347 -9.96 3.91 -0.75
C ILE A 347 -9.33 4.71 0.39
N ILE A 348 -9.75 5.96 0.57
CA ILE A 348 -9.44 6.76 1.75
C ILE A 348 -10.72 7.26 2.40
N LYS A 349 -10.80 7.18 3.73
CA LYS A 349 -11.84 7.77 4.55
C LYS A 349 -11.21 8.66 5.63
N TYR A 350 -11.80 9.82 5.88
CA TYR A 350 -11.45 10.67 7.02
C TYR A 350 -12.68 11.44 7.48
N GLY A 351 -13.58 10.76 8.19
CA GLY A 351 -14.80 11.33 8.73
C GLY A 351 -15.51 12.27 7.74
N ASN A 352 -15.89 13.43 8.24
CA ASN A 352 -16.46 14.52 7.43
C ASN A 352 -15.40 15.51 6.87
N HIS A 353 -14.10 15.23 7.01
CA HIS A 353 -13.01 16.10 6.56
C HIS A 353 -12.72 15.97 5.06
N ILE A 354 -13.13 14.87 4.44
CA ILE A 354 -13.03 14.63 2.99
C ILE A 354 -14.39 14.17 2.44
N PRO A 355 -14.60 14.23 1.11
CA PRO A 355 -15.85 13.81 0.50
C PRO A 355 -16.19 12.34 0.81
N GLN A 356 -17.47 12.07 1.00
CA GLN A 356 -18.00 10.72 1.15
C GLN A 356 -18.65 10.27 -0.17
N GLY A 357 -18.55 8.98 -0.49
CA GLY A 357 -19.11 8.37 -1.70
C GLY A 357 -18.53 8.88 -3.02
N MET A 358 -17.40 9.57 -2.96
CA MET A 358 -16.75 10.11 -4.15
C MET A 358 -15.98 9.02 -4.88
N VAL A 359 -16.08 9.02 -6.21
CA VAL A 359 -15.23 8.23 -7.10
C VAL A 359 -14.30 9.18 -7.82
N SER A 360 -13.00 8.91 -7.80
CA SER A 360 -11.98 9.71 -8.48
C SER A 360 -11.26 8.89 -9.53
N GLU A 361 -11.22 9.42 -10.75
CA GLU A 361 -10.46 8.87 -11.88
C GLU A 361 -9.09 9.55 -12.05
N THR A 362 -8.71 10.42 -11.11
CA THR A 362 -7.42 11.10 -11.15
C THR A 362 -6.30 10.09 -10.93
N PRO A 363 -5.31 10.02 -11.85
CA PRO A 363 -4.19 9.11 -11.67
C PRO A 363 -3.34 9.49 -10.46
N ILE A 364 -3.24 8.59 -9.49
CA ILE A 364 -2.43 8.74 -8.28
C ILE A 364 -1.65 7.45 -8.00
N SER A 365 -0.63 7.54 -7.20
CA SER A 365 0.23 6.42 -6.83
C SER A 365 0.39 6.32 -5.31
N GLY A 366 0.81 5.15 -4.83
CA GLY A 366 1.15 4.94 -3.42
C GLY A 366 2.25 5.88 -2.90
N LEU A 367 3.05 6.46 -3.80
CA LEU A 367 4.06 7.47 -3.46
C LEU A 367 3.42 8.80 -3.03
N ASP A 368 2.21 9.09 -3.51
CA ASP A 368 1.49 10.34 -3.24
C ASP A 368 0.95 10.40 -1.81
N TRP A 369 0.84 9.26 -1.12
CA TRP A 369 0.35 9.25 0.27
C TRP A 369 1.28 10.00 1.21
N MET A 370 2.60 9.87 1.09
CA MET A 370 3.55 10.54 1.98
C MET A 370 3.36 12.08 1.99
N PRO A 371 3.43 12.80 0.87
CA PRO A 371 3.19 14.26 0.87
C PRO A 371 1.74 14.63 1.20
N THR A 372 0.76 13.77 0.88
CA THR A 372 -0.64 14.01 1.23
C THR A 372 -0.84 13.95 2.74
N LEU A 373 -0.35 12.90 3.38
CA LEU A 373 -0.47 12.72 4.83
C LEU A 373 0.34 13.78 5.59
N ALA A 374 1.50 14.19 5.06
CA ALA A 374 2.25 15.31 5.64
C ALA A 374 1.41 16.58 5.68
N GLN A 375 0.66 16.87 4.61
CA GLN A 375 -0.24 18.01 4.57
C GLN A 375 -1.48 17.82 5.46
N MET A 376 -2.13 16.65 5.41
CA MET A 376 -3.34 16.36 6.20
C MET A 376 -3.07 16.38 7.71
N MET A 377 -1.90 15.90 8.13
CA MET A 377 -1.52 15.71 9.52
C MET A 377 -0.57 16.83 10.01
N ASN A 378 -0.34 17.84 9.15
CA ASN A 378 0.44 19.04 9.46
C ASN A 378 1.86 18.78 9.99
N PHE A 379 2.63 17.94 9.28
CA PHE A 379 4.05 17.78 9.56
C PHE A 379 4.91 18.04 8.32
N SER A 380 6.18 18.41 8.53
CA SER A 380 7.11 18.71 7.45
C SER A 380 7.87 17.48 7.00
N LEU A 381 8.02 17.32 5.69
CA LEU A 381 8.88 16.29 5.12
C LEU A 381 10.35 16.74 5.17
N PRO A 382 11.31 15.85 5.50
CA PRO A 382 12.74 16.14 5.37
C PRO A 382 13.13 16.59 3.97
N THR A 383 14.05 17.55 3.90
CA THR A 383 14.53 18.16 2.64
C THR A 383 15.83 17.52 2.11
N ASP A 384 16.40 16.59 2.86
CA ASP A 384 17.65 15.88 2.52
C ASP A 384 17.47 14.75 1.49
N ARG A 385 16.23 14.52 1.08
CA ARG A 385 15.84 13.43 0.17
C ARG A 385 14.75 13.84 -0.80
N THR A 386 14.70 13.16 -1.96
CA THR A 386 13.64 13.34 -2.95
C THR A 386 12.44 12.46 -2.61
N TYR A 387 11.26 13.08 -2.53
CA TYR A 387 9.97 12.40 -2.56
C TYR A 387 9.42 12.43 -3.98
N ASP A 388 9.00 11.28 -4.48
CA ASP A 388 8.55 11.16 -5.88
C ASP A 388 7.05 11.42 -6.05
N GLY A 389 6.30 11.30 -4.96
CA GLY A 389 4.87 11.59 -4.91
C GLY A 389 4.56 13.10 -4.84
N GLN A 390 3.30 13.42 -5.04
CA GLN A 390 2.71 14.76 -4.91
C GLN A 390 1.46 14.68 -4.04
N SER A 391 1.21 15.71 -3.21
CA SER A 391 -0.02 15.79 -2.43
C SER A 391 -1.25 15.80 -3.32
N ILE A 392 -2.20 14.89 -3.00
CA ILE A 392 -3.49 14.78 -3.67
C ILE A 392 -4.60 15.54 -2.94
N MET A 393 -4.25 16.42 -2.02
CA MET A 393 -5.24 17.26 -1.32
C MET A 393 -6.21 17.98 -2.26
N PRO A 394 -5.79 18.51 -3.43
CA PRO A 394 -6.75 19.08 -4.38
C PRO A 394 -7.87 18.11 -4.77
N VAL A 395 -7.54 16.82 -5.00
CA VAL A 395 -8.55 15.79 -5.34
C VAL A 395 -9.52 15.59 -4.17
N LEU A 396 -9.01 15.50 -2.94
CA LEU A 396 -9.81 15.33 -1.74
C LEU A 396 -10.66 16.58 -1.43
N GLU A 397 -10.32 17.74 -1.98
CA GLU A 397 -11.09 18.98 -1.96
C GLU A 397 -12.02 19.15 -3.18
N LYS A 398 -12.19 18.12 -4.01
CA LYS A 398 -12.96 18.15 -5.28
C LYS A 398 -12.43 19.17 -6.29
N LYS A 399 -11.11 19.40 -6.29
CA LYS A 399 -10.39 20.24 -7.24
C LYS A 399 -9.57 19.40 -8.20
N GLU A 400 -9.22 19.97 -9.33
CA GLU A 400 -8.31 19.34 -10.28
C GLU A 400 -6.89 19.22 -9.70
N LEU A 401 -6.25 18.08 -9.93
CA LEU A 401 -4.84 17.88 -9.60
C LEU A 401 -3.97 18.24 -10.81
N ASN A 402 -3.31 19.36 -10.74
CA ASN A 402 -2.23 19.66 -11.68
C ASN A 402 -0.98 18.86 -11.28
N ARG A 403 -0.76 17.73 -11.96
CA ARG A 403 0.37 16.86 -11.66
C ARG A 403 1.67 17.44 -12.23
N LEU A 404 2.62 17.70 -11.35
CA LEU A 404 3.91 18.31 -11.69
C LEU A 404 4.92 17.29 -12.23
N LYS A 405 4.72 16.03 -11.89
CA LYS A 405 5.61 14.93 -12.26
C LYS A 405 4.77 13.74 -12.76
N PRO A 406 5.16 13.07 -13.84
CA PRO A 406 4.49 11.84 -14.26
C PRO A 406 4.63 10.74 -13.19
N LEU A 407 3.77 9.73 -13.24
CA LEU A 407 3.93 8.52 -12.44
C LEU A 407 5.00 7.63 -13.07
N ILE A 408 5.92 7.15 -12.25
CA ILE A 408 7.01 6.28 -12.70
C ILE A 408 7.02 4.99 -11.90
N PHE A 409 7.26 3.88 -12.57
CA PHE A 409 7.30 2.53 -12.02
C PHE A 409 8.52 1.81 -12.54
N GLY A 410 9.03 0.89 -11.76
CA GLY A 410 10.14 0.06 -12.18
C GLY A 410 10.13 -1.29 -11.47
N ILE A 411 10.73 -2.27 -12.12
CA ILE A 411 10.93 -3.60 -11.61
C ILE A 411 12.21 -4.19 -12.18
N ASP A 412 12.90 -4.99 -11.38
CA ASP A 412 14.04 -5.78 -11.80
C ASP A 412 13.72 -7.26 -11.56
N MET A 413 13.40 -7.98 -12.65
CA MET A 413 13.05 -9.40 -12.61
C MET A 413 13.99 -10.21 -13.51
N PRO A 414 15.13 -10.66 -12.98
CA PRO A 414 16.14 -11.35 -13.78
C PRO A 414 15.76 -12.77 -14.26
N PHE A 415 14.56 -13.27 -13.88
CA PHE A 415 14.19 -14.71 -14.06
C PHE A 415 13.14 -15.00 -15.10
N GLN A 416 12.57 -14.01 -15.76
CA GLN A 416 11.59 -14.27 -16.79
C GLN A 416 12.31 -14.56 -18.11
N ASP A 417 11.86 -15.62 -18.80
CA ASP A 417 12.37 -15.98 -20.14
C ASP A 417 12.16 -14.89 -21.19
N ASP A 418 11.25 -13.96 -20.94
CA ASP A 418 11.11 -12.70 -21.66
C ASP A 418 11.69 -11.58 -20.78
N PRO A 419 12.69 -10.79 -21.24
CA PRO A 419 13.25 -9.70 -20.46
C PRO A 419 12.13 -8.74 -20.07
N THR A 420 11.84 -8.73 -18.79
CA THR A 420 10.78 -7.89 -18.21
C THR A 420 11.10 -6.45 -18.52
N ASP A 421 10.11 -5.75 -18.99
CA ASP A 421 10.16 -4.31 -19.13
C ASP A 421 10.52 -3.72 -17.77
N GLU A 422 11.62 -2.99 -17.68
CA GLU A 422 12.15 -2.51 -16.41
C GLU A 422 11.44 -1.27 -15.89
N TRP A 423 10.88 -0.47 -16.82
CA TRP A 423 10.28 0.81 -16.50
C TRP A 423 8.92 1.02 -17.15
N ALA A 424 8.04 1.71 -16.43
CA ALA A 424 6.87 2.32 -17.03
C ALA A 424 6.73 3.76 -16.54
N ILE A 425 6.25 4.64 -17.42
CA ILE A 425 5.96 6.04 -17.10
C ILE A 425 4.56 6.38 -17.61
N ARG A 426 3.71 6.94 -16.73
CA ARG A 426 2.39 7.47 -17.08
C ARG A 426 2.39 8.98 -16.94
N ASP A 427 2.11 9.65 -18.07
CA ASP A 427 1.96 11.11 -18.13
C ASP A 427 0.59 11.46 -18.71
N GLY A 428 -0.31 11.91 -17.87
CA GLY A 428 -1.72 12.09 -18.21
C GLY A 428 -2.39 10.79 -18.65
N ASP A 429 -2.94 10.80 -19.85
CA ASP A 429 -3.63 9.64 -20.46
C ASP A 429 -2.66 8.63 -21.09
N TRP A 430 -1.38 8.99 -21.25
CA TRP A 430 -0.42 8.16 -21.94
C TRP A 430 0.50 7.39 -21.02
N LYS A 431 0.74 6.12 -21.33
CA LYS A 431 1.69 5.25 -20.64
C LYS A 431 2.67 4.63 -21.62
N MET A 432 3.95 4.75 -21.29
CA MET A 432 5.05 4.14 -22.04
C MET A 432 5.71 3.07 -21.18
N ILE A 433 6.05 1.92 -21.81
CA ILE A 433 6.84 0.86 -21.19
C ILE A 433 8.18 0.78 -21.91
N ILE A 434 9.27 0.70 -21.12
CA ILE A 434 10.65 0.85 -21.55
C ILE A 434 11.44 -0.34 -21.01
N ASP A 435 12.20 -1.01 -21.88
CA ASP A 435 13.00 -2.17 -21.50
C ASP A 435 14.29 -1.82 -20.73
N ARG A 436 15.03 -2.85 -20.33
CA ARG A 436 16.31 -2.71 -19.60
C ARG A 436 17.37 -1.93 -20.34
N GLU A 437 17.39 -2.04 -21.65
CA GLU A 437 18.32 -1.33 -22.53
C GLU A 437 17.94 0.14 -22.71
N GLY A 438 16.80 0.55 -22.12
CA GLY A 438 16.27 1.91 -22.22
C GLY A 438 15.49 2.15 -23.52
N LYS A 439 15.07 1.11 -24.23
CA LYS A 439 14.29 1.23 -25.46
C LYS A 439 12.80 1.28 -25.14
N ALA A 440 12.09 2.28 -25.64
CA ALA A 440 10.64 2.33 -25.60
C ALA A 440 10.03 1.21 -26.44
N LYS A 441 9.29 0.30 -25.83
CA LYS A 441 8.66 -0.86 -26.49
C LYS A 441 7.18 -0.65 -26.75
N TYR A 442 6.49 0.01 -25.83
CA TYR A 442 5.04 0.16 -25.91
C TYR A 442 4.62 1.57 -25.51
N LEU A 443 3.58 2.05 -26.17
CA LEU A 443 2.91 3.31 -25.85
C LEU A 443 1.39 3.10 -25.94
N TYR A 444 0.66 3.45 -24.90
CA TYR A 444 -0.81 3.31 -24.84
C TYR A 444 -1.47 4.61 -24.43
N ASN A 445 -2.66 4.87 -24.97
CA ASN A 445 -3.57 5.89 -24.45
C ASN A 445 -4.58 5.21 -23.53
N LEU A 446 -4.37 5.29 -22.23
CA LEU A 446 -5.18 4.57 -21.23
C LEU A 446 -6.63 5.05 -21.12
N LYS A 447 -6.92 6.28 -21.56
CA LYS A 447 -8.29 6.78 -21.64
C LYS A 447 -9.11 6.08 -22.72
N GLN A 448 -8.46 5.68 -23.83
CA GLN A 448 -9.12 5.02 -24.96
C GLN A 448 -8.93 3.51 -24.92
N ASP A 449 -7.85 3.04 -24.34
CA ASP A 449 -7.40 1.64 -24.32
C ASP A 449 -6.83 1.27 -22.95
N ARG A 450 -7.72 1.18 -21.97
CA ARG A 450 -7.40 0.81 -20.60
C ARG A 450 -6.77 -0.58 -20.48
N ALA A 451 -7.09 -1.47 -21.42
CA ALA A 451 -6.59 -2.85 -21.49
C ALA A 451 -5.23 -3.00 -22.18
N GLU A 452 -4.61 -1.91 -22.64
CA GLU A 452 -3.30 -1.91 -23.28
C GLU A 452 -3.19 -2.88 -24.49
N THR A 453 -4.20 -2.85 -25.36
CA THR A 453 -4.30 -3.75 -26.53
C THR A 453 -3.75 -3.14 -27.81
N LEU A 454 -3.73 -1.80 -27.93
CA LEU A 454 -3.42 -1.06 -29.14
C LEU A 454 -2.11 -0.27 -29.00
N ASN A 455 -0.98 -0.93 -29.23
CA ASN A 455 0.32 -0.28 -29.17
C ASN A 455 0.41 0.87 -30.20
N GLN A 456 0.76 2.07 -29.72
CA GLN A 456 0.89 3.30 -30.49
C GLN A 456 2.36 3.68 -30.80
N ILE A 457 3.33 2.88 -30.40
CA ILE A 457 4.76 3.10 -30.73
C ILE A 457 4.93 3.27 -32.25
N GLY A 458 5.67 4.29 -32.65
CA GLY A 458 5.89 4.66 -34.06
C GLY A 458 4.72 5.39 -34.71
N LYS A 459 3.58 5.56 -34.00
CA LYS A 459 2.37 6.23 -34.53
C LYS A 459 2.15 7.62 -33.90
N GLN A 460 2.79 7.91 -32.79
CA GLN A 460 2.61 9.14 -32.00
C GLN A 460 3.97 9.79 -31.67
N PRO A 461 4.79 10.21 -32.66
CA PRO A 461 6.19 10.58 -32.45
C PRO A 461 6.38 11.74 -31.50
N GLU A 462 5.49 12.73 -31.47
CA GLU A 462 5.59 13.87 -30.53
C GLU A 462 5.31 13.45 -29.09
N VAL A 463 4.34 12.55 -28.88
CA VAL A 463 4.03 11.98 -27.55
C VAL A 463 5.17 11.11 -27.07
N GLU A 464 5.70 10.25 -27.94
CA GLU A 464 6.85 9.40 -27.64
C GLU A 464 8.06 10.21 -27.19
N LYS A 465 8.43 11.21 -27.97
CA LYS A 465 9.56 12.10 -27.70
C LYS A 465 9.39 12.80 -26.35
N ARG A 466 8.21 13.34 -26.08
CA ARG A 466 7.91 14.05 -24.83
C ARG A 466 8.01 13.13 -23.62
N ILE A 467 7.34 11.98 -23.64
CA ILE A 467 7.30 11.05 -22.50
C ILE A 467 8.68 10.41 -22.27
N TYR A 468 9.38 10.07 -23.34
CA TYR A 468 10.73 9.51 -23.24
C TYR A 468 11.74 10.52 -22.67
N ALA A 469 11.61 11.79 -22.99
CA ALA A 469 12.44 12.84 -22.41
C ALA A 469 12.19 12.99 -20.88
N GLU A 470 10.93 12.93 -20.45
CA GLU A 470 10.60 12.91 -19.01
C GLU A 470 11.13 11.66 -18.32
N PHE A 471 11.03 10.49 -18.94
CA PHE A 471 11.65 9.27 -18.44
C PHE A 471 13.15 9.41 -18.20
N LEU A 472 13.89 9.91 -19.20
CA LEU A 472 15.35 10.09 -19.10
C LEU A 472 15.73 11.06 -17.96
N LYS A 473 14.98 12.13 -17.80
CA LYS A 473 15.15 13.09 -16.70
C LYS A 473 14.98 12.41 -15.35
N TYR A 474 13.90 11.62 -15.18
CA TYR A 474 13.63 10.88 -13.96
C TYR A 474 14.67 9.81 -13.66
N LYS A 475 15.01 9.01 -14.68
CA LYS A 475 16.04 7.98 -14.55
C LYS A 475 17.37 8.59 -14.09
N ASN A 476 17.78 9.69 -14.72
CA ASN A 476 18.99 10.41 -14.31
C ASN A 476 18.93 10.93 -12.86
N ASP A 477 17.77 11.45 -12.42
CA ASP A 477 17.57 11.91 -11.05
C ASP A 477 17.62 10.74 -10.05
N ILE A 478 17.01 9.60 -10.37
CA ILE A 478 17.09 8.37 -9.56
C ILE A 478 18.54 7.87 -9.47
N ASP A 479 19.24 7.75 -10.60
CA ASP A 479 20.63 7.24 -10.66
C ASP A 479 21.61 8.17 -9.90
N ASN A 480 21.25 9.43 -9.70
CA ASN A 480 22.05 10.44 -8.98
C ASN A 480 21.55 10.68 -7.55
N ASP A 481 20.66 9.87 -7.04
CA ASP A 481 20.14 10.01 -5.67
C ASP A 481 21.24 9.97 -4.62
N SER A 482 21.30 10.99 -3.76
CA SER A 482 22.36 11.18 -2.78
C SER A 482 22.36 10.09 -1.71
N LEU A 483 21.18 9.61 -1.30
CA LEU A 483 21.08 8.57 -0.27
C LEU A 483 21.50 7.20 -0.81
N MET A 484 21.19 6.88 -2.07
CA MET A 484 21.70 5.69 -2.74
C MET A 484 23.23 5.70 -2.80
N LYS A 485 23.81 6.82 -3.24
CA LYS A 485 25.27 6.97 -3.31
C LYS A 485 25.93 6.87 -1.94
N ALA A 486 25.33 7.45 -0.90
CA ALA A 486 25.83 7.37 0.46
C ALA A 486 25.85 5.94 1.04
N ARG A 487 24.92 5.08 0.61
CA ARG A 487 24.90 3.64 0.98
C ARG A 487 25.97 2.82 0.27
N GLY A 488 26.57 3.36 -0.79
CA GLY A 488 27.44 2.60 -1.66
C GLY A 488 26.68 1.59 -2.55
N ASP A 489 25.36 1.75 -2.61
CA ASP A 489 24.51 0.93 -3.45
C ASP A 489 24.86 1.20 -4.91
N LYS A 490 25.68 0.35 -5.46
CA LYS A 490 25.55 0.08 -6.89
C LYS A 490 24.19 -0.56 -7.06
N PRO A 491 23.45 -0.23 -8.11
CA PRO A 491 22.29 -1.03 -8.49
C PRO A 491 22.83 -2.42 -8.86
N THR A 492 23.04 -3.23 -7.85
CA THR A 492 23.48 -4.61 -8.05
C THR A 492 22.21 -5.36 -8.39
N PRO A 493 22.09 -5.96 -9.57
CA PRO A 493 21.04 -6.92 -9.81
C PRO A 493 21.08 -7.91 -8.65
N VAL A 494 19.93 -8.24 -8.09
CA VAL A 494 19.85 -9.35 -7.14
C VAL A 494 20.29 -10.57 -7.95
N THR A 495 21.56 -10.94 -7.84
CA THR A 495 22.07 -12.15 -8.47
C THR A 495 21.52 -13.32 -7.68
N TRP A 496 20.60 -13.99 -8.27
CA TRP A 496 20.06 -15.24 -7.79
C TRP A 496 21.09 -16.33 -8.14
N GLY A 497 21.84 -16.76 -7.18
CA GLY A 497 22.63 -17.97 -7.28
C GLY A 497 21.82 -19.19 -6.92
#